data_5b5477e73c64adfc54b81edef5e5e6dc
#
_entry.id   5b5477e73c64adfc54b81edef5e5e6dc
#
_cell.length_a   1.000
_cell.length_b   1.000
_cell.length_c   1.000
_cell.angle_alpha   90.00
_cell.angle_beta   90.00
_cell.angle_gamma   90.00
#
_symmetry.space_group_name_H-M   'P 1'
#
loop_
_entity.id
_entity.type
_entity.pdbx_description
1 polymer ?
#
loop_
_entity_poly.entity_id
_entity_poly.type
_entity_poly.pdbx_seq_one_letter_code
_entity_poly.pdbx_strand_id
1 'polypeptide(L)'
;TKIRFILYSFLLLLLCGCSLSNITNADKVRLILDTDLGPDYDDVGAMAVMHALADSGYVDILATISSNKSELTIPCIEIINTYFKRPDIPLGVAKGESAVTLECPHNKKWTEVLPQKYTHRIAKSSDAPDAVKVYRSILCTQPDNSVTICTIGAFSNLKELLQSKGDEFSPETGVELVR
;
A
#
# COMPACT_ATOMS: atom_id res chain seq x y z
N THR A 1 1.60 6.57 62.33
CA THR A 1 2.47 7.41 61.48
C THR A 1 3.19 6.66 60.37
N LYS A 2 3.19 5.32 60.33
CA LYS A 2 3.87 4.51 59.26
C LYS A 2 3.01 4.23 58.02
N ILE A 3 1.71 4.36 58.11
CA ILE A 3 0.78 4.06 57.00
C ILE A 3 0.67 5.21 55.98
N ARG A 4 0.91 6.44 56.39
CA ARG A 4 0.86 7.63 55.50
C ARG A 4 1.98 7.67 54.45
N PHE A 5 3.14 7.12 54.74
CA PHE A 5 4.28 7.13 53.80
C PHE A 5 4.13 6.14 52.65
N ILE A 6 3.40 5.02 52.83
CA ILE A 6 3.20 4.02 51.79
C ILE A 6 2.18 4.52 50.76
N LEU A 7 1.18 5.30 51.17
CA LEU A 7 0.18 5.84 50.23
C LEU A 7 0.77 6.90 49.29
N TYR A 8 1.72 7.70 49.72
CA TYR A 8 2.37 8.69 48.86
C TYR A 8 3.34 8.08 47.84
N SER A 9 4.02 7.00 48.21
CA SER A 9 4.87 6.27 47.26
C SER A 9 4.06 5.58 46.16
N PHE A 10 2.86 5.08 46.41
CA PHE A 10 2.01 4.47 45.42
C PHE A 10 1.34 5.49 44.47
N LEU A 11 1.07 6.69 44.98
CA LEU A 11 0.50 7.77 44.18
C LEU A 11 1.54 8.39 43.22
N LEU A 12 2.84 8.40 43.59
CA LEU A 12 3.90 8.89 42.70
C LEU A 12 4.23 7.91 41.54
N LEU A 13 4.03 6.61 41.76
CA LEU A 13 4.25 5.58 40.70
C LEU A 13 3.15 5.58 39.65
N LEU A 14 1.96 6.10 39.92
CA LEU A 14 0.86 6.24 38.99
C LEU A 14 0.98 7.46 38.07
N LEU A 15 1.91 8.38 38.34
CA LEU A 15 2.14 9.57 37.53
C LEU A 15 3.28 9.41 36.51
N CYS A 16 3.99 8.27 36.53
CA CYS A 16 4.92 7.89 35.47
C CYS A 16 4.16 7.19 34.33
N GLY A 17 3.06 7.81 33.89
CA GLY A 17 2.38 7.44 32.69
C GLY A 17 3.35 7.67 31.53
N CYS A 18 3.79 6.59 30.88
CA CYS A 18 4.39 6.68 29.56
C CYS A 18 3.49 7.60 28.72
N SER A 19 3.98 8.75 28.35
CA SER A 19 3.39 9.54 27.28
C SER A 19 3.51 8.69 26.02
N LEU A 20 2.50 7.86 25.78
CA LEU A 20 2.26 7.36 24.45
C LEU A 20 2.04 8.62 23.61
N SER A 21 3.05 9.01 22.84
CA SER A 21 2.89 10.05 21.84
C SER A 21 1.77 9.56 20.93
N ASN A 22 0.59 10.16 21.07
CA ASN A 22 -0.49 9.91 20.14
C ASN A 22 0.00 10.42 18.78
N ILE A 23 0.32 9.49 17.88
CA ILE A 23 0.61 9.82 16.49
C ILE A 23 -0.65 10.50 15.97
N THR A 24 -0.54 11.77 15.62
CA THR A 24 -1.65 12.51 15.03
C THR A 24 -1.82 12.08 13.58
N ASN A 25 -2.99 12.27 12.99
CA ASN A 25 -3.19 11.99 11.56
C ASN A 25 -2.25 12.80 10.64
N ALA A 26 -1.68 13.90 11.14
CA ALA A 26 -0.70 14.71 10.44
C ALA A 26 0.68 14.03 10.36
N ASP A 27 0.97 13.08 11.24
CA ASP A 27 2.28 12.42 11.32
C ASP A 27 2.34 11.10 10.52
N LYS A 28 1.20 10.65 9.98
CA LYS A 28 1.15 9.41 9.20
C LYS A 28 1.69 9.61 7.79
N VAL A 29 2.54 8.70 7.35
CA VAL A 29 2.98 8.64 5.96
C VAL A 29 1.82 8.13 5.10
N ARG A 30 1.35 8.94 4.16
CA ARG A 30 0.39 8.51 3.13
C ARG A 30 1.14 7.78 2.05
N LEU A 31 0.91 6.47 1.93
CA LEU A 31 1.74 5.58 1.14
C LEU A 31 0.97 4.96 -0.02
N ILE A 32 1.54 5.03 -1.21
CA ILE A 32 1.20 4.17 -2.34
C ILE A 32 2.35 3.19 -2.51
N LEU A 33 2.06 1.88 -2.45
CA LEU A 33 3.03 0.83 -2.76
C LEU A 33 2.88 0.44 -4.23
N ASP A 34 3.99 0.48 -4.98
CA ASP A 34 4.07 -0.04 -6.36
C ASP A 34 5.01 -1.24 -6.39
N THR A 35 4.48 -2.41 -6.71
CA THR A 35 5.10 -3.72 -6.56
C THR A 35 5.07 -4.49 -7.89
N ASP A 36 5.99 -5.43 -8.10
CA ASP A 36 5.90 -6.40 -9.21
C ASP A 36 5.62 -7.82 -8.73
N LEU A 37 4.91 -7.92 -7.61
CA LEU A 37 4.55 -9.16 -6.93
C LEU A 37 4.29 -10.31 -7.89
N GLY A 38 4.98 -11.43 -7.66
CA GLY A 38 4.81 -12.64 -8.46
C GLY A 38 6.02 -13.56 -8.51
N PRO A 39 7.21 -13.10 -8.96
CA PRO A 39 8.37 -13.98 -9.14
C PRO A 39 8.89 -14.65 -7.86
N ASP A 40 8.93 -13.89 -6.78
CA ASP A 40 9.47 -14.27 -5.48
C ASP A 40 8.60 -13.77 -4.32
N TYR A 41 9.14 -13.66 -3.11
CA TYR A 41 8.37 -13.41 -1.89
C TYR A 41 8.72 -12.10 -1.18
N ASP A 42 9.64 -11.33 -1.67
CA ASP A 42 10.07 -10.07 -1.04
C ASP A 42 8.95 -9.02 -1.07
N ASP A 43 8.17 -8.97 -2.13
CA ASP A 43 6.95 -8.14 -2.21
C ASP A 43 5.93 -8.52 -1.13
N VAL A 44 5.74 -9.81 -0.86
CA VAL A 44 4.86 -10.28 0.22
C VAL A 44 5.37 -9.81 1.57
N GLY A 45 6.69 -9.86 1.77
CA GLY A 45 7.35 -9.33 2.96
C GLY A 45 7.16 -7.81 3.10
N ALA A 46 7.35 -7.06 2.01
CA ALA A 46 7.13 -5.62 1.98
C ALA A 46 5.68 -5.24 2.30
N MET A 47 4.70 -5.95 1.71
CA MET A 47 3.28 -5.77 2.03
C MET A 47 2.99 -6.06 3.51
N ALA A 48 3.57 -7.11 4.09
CA ALA A 48 3.40 -7.43 5.50
C ALA A 48 3.94 -6.31 6.41
N VAL A 49 5.11 -5.76 6.09
CA VAL A 49 5.69 -4.60 6.81
C VAL A 49 4.80 -3.37 6.66
N MET A 50 4.33 -3.06 5.46
CA MET A 50 3.41 -1.94 5.19
C MET A 50 2.15 -2.03 6.07
N HIS A 51 1.53 -3.21 6.12
CA HIS A 51 0.34 -3.43 6.94
C HIS A 51 0.62 -3.34 8.44
N ALA A 52 1.77 -3.85 8.91
CA ALA A 52 2.18 -3.73 10.32
C ALA A 52 2.42 -2.27 10.72
N LEU A 53 3.02 -1.47 9.85
CA LEU A 53 3.18 -0.04 10.06
C LEU A 53 1.83 0.70 10.08
N ALA A 54 0.89 0.28 9.23
CA ALA A 54 -0.46 0.82 9.24
C ALA A 54 -1.23 0.44 10.51
N ASP A 55 -1.09 -0.79 11.02
CA ASP A 55 -1.66 -1.22 12.31
C ASP A 55 -1.08 -0.42 13.48
N SER A 56 0.18 -0.06 13.39
CA SER A 56 0.88 0.76 14.39
C SER A 56 0.59 2.27 14.26
N GLY A 57 -0.19 2.67 13.26
CA GLY A 57 -0.59 4.06 13.03
C GLY A 57 0.43 4.95 12.33
N TYR A 58 1.54 4.40 11.82
CA TYR A 58 2.58 5.17 11.11
C TYR A 58 2.29 5.40 9.65
N VAL A 59 1.49 4.54 9.03
CA VAL A 59 1.19 4.57 7.58
C VAL A 59 -0.31 4.62 7.37
N ASP A 60 -0.73 5.42 6.39
CA ASP A 60 -2.04 5.38 5.76
C ASP A 60 -1.86 4.86 4.32
N ILE A 61 -2.40 3.66 4.05
CA ILE A 61 -2.21 2.99 2.76
C ILE A 61 -3.25 3.53 1.79
N LEU A 62 -2.83 4.31 0.82
CA LEU A 62 -3.70 4.92 -0.18
C LEU A 62 -4.02 3.97 -1.33
N ALA A 63 -3.07 3.15 -1.75
CA ALA A 63 -3.24 2.13 -2.80
C ALA A 63 -2.12 1.10 -2.78
N THR A 64 -2.39 -0.05 -3.41
CA THR A 64 -1.38 -1.01 -3.85
C THR A 64 -1.45 -1.14 -5.37
N ILE A 65 -0.39 -0.76 -6.05
CA ILE A 65 -0.30 -0.72 -7.52
C ILE A 65 0.64 -1.83 -7.98
N SER A 66 0.33 -2.47 -9.10
CA SER A 66 1.22 -3.47 -9.69
C SER A 66 1.81 -3.01 -11.00
N SER A 67 3.15 -3.08 -11.09
CA SER A 67 3.89 -2.93 -12.36
C SER A 67 4.00 -4.25 -13.13
N ASN A 68 3.67 -5.38 -12.50
CA ASN A 68 3.55 -6.68 -13.12
C ASN A 68 2.11 -6.90 -13.62
N LYS A 69 1.93 -7.10 -14.93
CA LYS A 69 0.63 -7.36 -15.55
C LYS A 69 0.26 -8.84 -15.68
N SER A 70 0.99 -9.75 -15.03
CA SER A 70 0.56 -11.15 -14.92
C SER A 70 -0.86 -11.25 -14.37
N GLU A 71 -1.69 -12.10 -14.95
CA GLU A 71 -3.13 -12.18 -14.62
C GLU A 71 -3.41 -12.58 -13.17
N LEU A 72 -2.42 -13.13 -12.47
CA LEU A 72 -2.58 -13.61 -11.10
C LEU A 72 -2.08 -12.61 -10.04
N THR A 73 -1.43 -11.53 -10.43
CA THR A 73 -0.81 -10.58 -9.50
C THR A 73 -1.84 -9.83 -8.67
N ILE A 74 -2.82 -9.19 -9.30
CA ILE A 74 -3.86 -8.42 -8.56
C ILE A 74 -4.73 -9.31 -7.67
N PRO A 75 -5.20 -10.50 -8.11
CA PRO A 75 -5.85 -11.44 -7.20
C PRO A 75 -5.04 -11.76 -5.95
N CYS A 76 -3.73 -11.98 -6.08
CA CYS A 76 -2.85 -12.24 -4.95
C CYS A 76 -2.70 -11.02 -4.03
N ILE A 77 -2.52 -9.82 -4.58
CA ILE A 77 -2.46 -8.57 -3.81
C ILE A 77 -3.76 -8.36 -3.03
N GLU A 78 -4.92 -8.55 -3.66
CA GLU A 78 -6.22 -8.42 -2.99
C GLU A 78 -6.37 -9.41 -1.83
N ILE A 79 -5.94 -10.66 -2.02
CA ILE A 79 -5.96 -11.69 -0.98
C ILE A 79 -5.06 -11.28 0.20
N ILE A 80 -3.86 -10.76 -0.07
CA ILE A 80 -2.93 -10.31 0.98
C ILE A 80 -3.53 -9.12 1.73
N ASN A 81 -4.05 -8.10 1.03
CA ASN A 81 -4.72 -6.97 1.67
C ASN A 81 -5.91 -7.42 2.53
N THR A 82 -6.68 -8.39 2.05
CA THR A 82 -7.83 -8.97 2.76
C THR A 82 -7.38 -9.73 4.02
N TYR A 83 -6.29 -10.48 3.95
CA TYR A 83 -5.69 -11.17 5.09
C TYR A 83 -5.36 -10.18 6.23
N PHE A 84 -4.84 -9.01 5.88
CA PHE A 84 -4.57 -7.91 6.81
C PHE A 84 -5.81 -7.03 7.12
N LYS A 85 -7.02 -7.50 6.80
CA LYS A 85 -8.30 -6.83 7.08
C LYS A 85 -8.48 -5.47 6.38
N ARG A 86 -7.88 -5.31 5.20
CA ARG A 86 -7.96 -4.09 4.37
C ARG A 86 -8.35 -4.44 2.92
N PRO A 87 -9.52 -5.09 2.69
CA PRO A 87 -9.95 -5.51 1.36
C PRO A 87 -10.26 -4.34 0.41
N ASP A 88 -10.45 -3.15 0.95
CA ASP A 88 -10.90 -1.99 0.18
C ASP A 88 -9.78 -1.02 -0.21
N ILE A 89 -8.51 -1.40 0.01
CA ILE A 89 -7.37 -0.64 -0.52
C ILE A 89 -7.50 -0.60 -2.05
N PRO A 90 -7.47 0.60 -2.66
CA PRO A 90 -7.49 0.75 -4.12
C PRO A 90 -6.37 -0.06 -4.79
N LEU A 91 -6.71 -0.75 -5.86
CA LEU A 91 -5.79 -1.56 -6.65
C LEU A 91 -5.68 -1.03 -8.07
N GLY A 92 -4.47 -1.03 -8.61
CA GLY A 92 -4.20 -0.68 -9.99
C GLY A 92 -3.17 -1.62 -10.60
N VAL A 93 -3.27 -1.85 -11.91
CA VAL A 93 -2.32 -2.68 -12.65
C VAL A 93 -1.79 -1.94 -13.87
N ALA A 94 -0.51 -2.15 -14.16
CA ALA A 94 0.11 -1.65 -15.39
C ALA A 94 -0.63 -2.17 -16.63
N LYS A 95 -1.06 -1.24 -17.50
CA LYS A 95 -1.70 -1.56 -18.79
C LYS A 95 -0.97 -0.99 -19.99
N GLY A 96 0.02 -0.13 -19.74
CA GLY A 96 0.79 0.51 -20.79
C GLY A 96 1.78 -0.41 -21.49
N GLU A 97 2.40 0.12 -22.54
CA GLU A 97 3.37 -0.63 -23.36
C GLU A 97 4.64 -1.01 -22.59
N SER A 98 5.03 -0.19 -21.60
CA SER A 98 6.21 -0.47 -20.77
C SER A 98 5.96 -1.46 -19.65
N ALA A 99 4.72 -1.94 -19.48
CA ALA A 99 4.38 -2.91 -18.46
C ALA A 99 5.05 -4.26 -18.68
N VAL A 100 5.59 -4.83 -17.61
CA VAL A 100 6.24 -6.14 -17.63
C VAL A 100 5.24 -7.26 -17.31
N THR A 101 5.55 -8.48 -17.75
CA THR A 101 4.89 -9.70 -17.29
C THR A 101 5.94 -10.58 -16.66
N LEU A 102 5.84 -10.76 -15.35
CA LEU A 102 6.74 -11.57 -14.55
C LEU A 102 5.94 -12.73 -13.94
N GLU A 103 6.39 -13.94 -14.20
CA GLU A 103 5.74 -15.14 -13.71
C GLU A 103 6.57 -15.80 -12.61
N CYS A 104 5.88 -16.51 -11.70
CA CYS A 104 6.56 -17.37 -10.75
C CYS A 104 7.45 -18.38 -11.47
N PRO A 105 8.73 -18.50 -11.10
CA PRO A 105 9.60 -19.49 -11.72
C PRO A 105 9.16 -20.92 -11.37
N HIS A 106 8.92 -21.70 -12.43
CA HIS A 106 8.83 -23.16 -12.47
C HIS A 106 7.76 -23.83 -11.59
N ASN A 107 8.19 -24.48 -10.53
CA ASN A 107 7.39 -25.44 -9.77
C ASN A 107 6.81 -24.89 -8.45
N LYS A 108 7.01 -23.62 -8.16
CA LYS A 108 6.47 -22.96 -6.97
C LYS A 108 5.45 -21.90 -7.35
N LYS A 109 4.42 -22.30 -8.05
CA LYS A 109 3.37 -21.42 -8.55
C LYS A 109 2.44 -20.93 -7.44
N TRP A 110 2.99 -20.27 -6.43
CA TRP A 110 2.23 -19.79 -5.29
C TRP A 110 1.14 -18.78 -5.71
N THR A 111 1.40 -18.00 -6.77
CA THR A 111 0.41 -17.08 -7.35
C THR A 111 -0.77 -17.81 -7.99
N GLU A 112 -0.59 -19.05 -8.45
CA GLU A 112 -1.70 -19.89 -8.92
C GLU A 112 -2.49 -20.51 -7.76
N VAL A 113 -1.81 -20.81 -6.65
CA VAL A 113 -2.41 -21.53 -5.50
C VAL A 113 -3.27 -20.60 -4.63
N LEU A 114 -2.83 -19.36 -4.41
CA LEU A 114 -3.56 -18.43 -3.53
C LEU A 114 -4.99 -18.16 -4.04
N PRO A 115 -5.22 -17.77 -5.30
CA PRO A 115 -6.56 -17.51 -5.81
C PRO A 115 -7.50 -18.74 -5.80
N GLN A 116 -6.92 -19.96 -5.83
CA GLN A 116 -7.72 -21.18 -5.72
C GLN A 116 -8.19 -21.47 -4.28
N LYS A 117 -7.47 -20.96 -3.28
CA LYS A 117 -7.72 -21.27 -1.86
C LYS A 117 -8.46 -20.16 -1.11
N TYR A 118 -8.33 -18.92 -1.56
CA TYR A 118 -8.84 -17.76 -0.84
C TYR A 118 -9.77 -16.93 -1.72
N THR A 119 -10.81 -16.39 -1.12
CA THR A 119 -11.78 -15.53 -1.81
C THR A 119 -11.14 -14.20 -2.20
N HIS A 120 -11.45 -13.75 -3.39
CA HIS A 120 -11.05 -12.46 -3.96
C HIS A 120 -12.15 -11.98 -4.91
N ARG A 121 -12.24 -10.67 -5.15
CA ARG A 121 -13.27 -10.04 -5.99
C ARG A 121 -12.81 -9.88 -7.44
N ILE A 122 -11.53 -9.55 -7.63
CA ILE A 122 -10.94 -9.35 -8.95
C ILE A 122 -10.39 -10.69 -9.44
N ALA A 123 -11.02 -11.24 -10.48
CA ALA A 123 -10.69 -12.58 -10.98
C ALA A 123 -9.30 -12.65 -11.64
N LYS A 124 -8.89 -11.58 -12.29
CA LYS A 124 -7.61 -11.48 -13.01
C LYS A 124 -7.14 -10.02 -13.09
N SER A 125 -5.83 -9.81 -13.26
CA SER A 125 -5.24 -8.48 -13.25
C SER A 125 -5.80 -7.58 -14.36
N SER A 126 -6.11 -8.12 -15.52
CA SER A 126 -6.71 -7.35 -16.62
C SER A 126 -8.08 -6.74 -16.29
N ASP A 127 -8.80 -7.26 -15.29
CA ASP A 127 -10.08 -6.72 -14.82
C ASP A 127 -9.91 -5.53 -13.86
N ALA A 128 -8.70 -5.34 -13.29
CA ALA A 128 -8.41 -4.23 -12.39
C ALA A 128 -8.29 -2.89 -13.13
N PRO A 129 -8.48 -1.76 -12.44
CA PRO A 129 -8.22 -0.43 -13.00
C PRO A 129 -6.78 -0.26 -13.50
N ASP A 130 -6.61 0.65 -14.44
CA ASP A 130 -5.29 1.07 -14.90
C ASP A 130 -4.50 1.76 -13.78
N ALA A 131 -3.22 1.39 -13.61
CA ALA A 131 -2.34 1.93 -12.58
C ALA A 131 -2.25 3.45 -12.61
N VAL A 132 -2.09 4.05 -13.81
CA VAL A 132 -1.97 5.50 -13.96
C VAL A 132 -3.26 6.21 -13.55
N LYS A 133 -4.42 5.63 -13.89
CA LYS A 133 -5.71 6.18 -13.46
C LYS A 133 -5.86 6.16 -11.93
N VAL A 134 -5.43 5.08 -11.28
CA VAL A 134 -5.47 4.98 -9.81
C VAL A 134 -4.52 6.00 -9.18
N TYR A 135 -3.30 6.14 -9.68
CA TYR A 135 -2.38 7.18 -9.22
C TYR A 135 -3.00 8.57 -9.33
N ARG A 136 -3.52 8.93 -10.50
CA ARG A 136 -4.08 10.25 -10.77
C ARG A 136 -5.29 10.54 -9.90
N SER A 137 -6.21 9.59 -9.75
CA SER A 137 -7.41 9.73 -8.92
C SER A 137 -7.09 9.96 -7.44
N ILE A 138 -5.96 9.42 -6.96
CA ILE A 138 -5.51 9.61 -5.58
C ILE A 138 -4.77 10.93 -5.46
N LEU A 139 -3.76 11.17 -6.28
CA LEU A 139 -2.88 12.34 -6.18
C LEU A 139 -3.66 13.65 -6.28
N CYS A 140 -4.63 13.76 -7.19
CA CYS A 140 -5.45 14.98 -7.34
C CYS A 140 -6.28 15.34 -6.11
N THR A 141 -6.45 14.43 -5.16
CA THR A 141 -7.22 14.67 -3.93
C THR A 141 -6.33 14.84 -2.69
N GLN A 142 -5.01 14.71 -2.84
CA GLN A 142 -4.08 14.84 -1.73
C GLN A 142 -3.45 16.24 -1.71
N PRO A 143 -3.08 16.76 -0.54
CA PRO A 143 -2.27 17.97 -0.45
C PRO A 143 -0.90 17.80 -1.10
N ASP A 144 -0.33 18.88 -1.59
CA ASP A 144 1.02 18.90 -2.15
C ASP A 144 2.04 18.34 -1.15
N ASN A 145 3.03 17.60 -1.65
CA ASN A 145 4.10 16.99 -0.87
C ASN A 145 3.65 16.07 0.27
N SER A 146 2.43 15.51 0.20
CA SER A 146 1.86 14.70 1.29
C SER A 146 1.87 13.19 1.03
N VAL A 147 2.15 12.76 -0.20
CA VAL A 147 2.12 11.34 -0.59
C VAL A 147 3.54 10.82 -0.80
N THR A 148 3.81 9.66 -0.24
CA THR A 148 5.03 8.88 -0.52
C THR A 148 4.69 7.73 -1.44
N ILE A 149 5.37 7.63 -2.57
CA ILE A 149 5.31 6.46 -3.45
C ILE A 149 6.52 5.59 -3.15
N CYS A 150 6.28 4.37 -2.70
CA CYS A 150 7.32 3.35 -2.52
C CYS A 150 7.21 2.35 -3.66
N THR A 151 8.20 2.36 -4.56
CA THR A 151 8.26 1.38 -5.65
C THR A 151 9.33 0.34 -5.38
N ILE A 152 8.94 -0.92 -5.46
CA ILE A 152 9.81 -2.10 -5.27
C ILE A 152 9.80 -3.01 -6.50
N GLY A 153 9.12 -2.58 -7.56
CA GLY A 153 9.04 -3.26 -8.84
C GLY A 153 9.60 -2.41 -10.00
N ALA A 154 9.09 -2.65 -11.20
CA ALA A 154 9.48 -1.91 -12.39
C ALA A 154 8.95 -0.47 -12.38
N PHE A 155 9.74 0.49 -12.88
CA PHE A 155 9.36 1.90 -12.97
C PHE A 155 8.37 2.23 -14.10
N SER A 156 7.78 1.23 -14.74
CA SER A 156 6.87 1.41 -15.88
C SER A 156 5.68 2.31 -15.54
N ASN A 157 5.03 2.08 -14.40
CA ASN A 157 3.89 2.88 -13.95
C ASN A 157 4.28 4.33 -13.68
N LEU A 158 5.44 4.56 -13.04
CA LEU A 158 5.93 5.92 -12.76
C LEU A 158 6.29 6.66 -14.05
N LYS A 159 6.91 5.98 -15.01
CA LYS A 159 7.17 6.55 -16.34
C LYS A 159 5.87 7.00 -17.01
N GLU A 160 4.86 6.13 -17.01
CA GLU A 160 3.59 6.42 -17.66
C GLU A 160 2.79 7.48 -16.92
N LEU A 161 2.85 7.50 -15.57
CA LEU A 161 2.28 8.58 -14.77
C LEU A 161 2.88 9.93 -15.15
N LEU A 162 4.21 10.04 -15.20
CA LEU A 162 4.88 11.29 -15.57
C LEU A 162 4.58 11.74 -17.00
N GLN A 163 4.33 10.81 -17.92
CA GLN A 163 3.96 11.08 -19.30
C GLN A 163 2.47 11.35 -19.50
N SER A 164 1.65 11.12 -18.48
CA SER A 164 0.20 11.25 -18.57
C SER A 164 -0.22 12.71 -18.77
N LYS A 165 -1.30 12.88 -19.50
CA LYS A 165 -1.96 14.17 -19.74
C LYS A 165 -3.15 14.34 -18.79
N GLY A 166 -3.74 15.52 -18.76
CA GLY A 166 -5.00 15.74 -18.07
C GLY A 166 -6.09 14.75 -18.51
N ASP A 167 -6.92 14.35 -17.55
CA ASP A 167 -8.00 13.37 -17.71
C ASP A 167 -9.24 13.74 -16.89
N GLU A 168 -10.14 12.75 -16.69
CA GLU A 168 -11.37 12.93 -15.93
C GLU A 168 -11.15 13.25 -14.43
N PHE A 169 -9.99 12.94 -13.87
CA PHE A 169 -9.65 13.18 -12.46
C PHE A 169 -9.03 14.55 -12.24
N SER A 170 -8.16 14.99 -13.16
CA SER A 170 -7.49 16.28 -13.08
C SER A 170 -7.08 16.77 -14.46
N PRO A 171 -7.20 18.10 -14.73
CA PRO A 171 -6.67 18.71 -15.96
C PRO A 171 -5.13 18.76 -15.99
N GLU A 172 -4.47 18.55 -14.85
CA GLU A 172 -3.03 18.60 -14.71
C GLU A 172 -2.34 17.42 -15.39
N THR A 173 -1.15 17.65 -15.90
CA THR A 173 -0.27 16.57 -16.38
C THR A 173 0.25 15.74 -15.20
N GLY A 174 0.75 14.52 -15.47
CA GLY A 174 1.34 13.70 -14.41
C GLY A 174 2.54 14.36 -13.74
N VAL A 175 3.33 15.16 -14.45
CA VAL A 175 4.45 15.94 -13.87
C VAL A 175 3.94 17.00 -12.90
N GLU A 176 2.82 17.64 -13.19
CA GLU A 176 2.21 18.64 -12.30
C GLU A 176 1.62 17.98 -11.05
N LEU A 177 0.98 16.82 -11.19
CA LEU A 177 0.38 16.08 -10.07
C LEU A 177 1.39 15.51 -9.07
N VAL A 178 2.66 15.30 -9.46
CA VAL A 178 3.69 14.73 -8.57
C VAL A 178 4.60 15.80 -7.94
N ARG A 179 4.31 17.07 -8.15
CA ARG A 179 5.02 18.20 -7.53
C ARG A 179 4.45 18.49 -6.15
#